data_a388019ce828adee8e8f02cef8fdb87d
#
_entry.id   a388019ce828adee8e8f02cef8fdb87d
#
_cell.length_a   1.000
_cell.length_b   1.000
_cell.length_c   1.000
_cell.angle_alpha   90.00
_cell.angle_beta   90.00
_cell.angle_gamma   90.00
#
_symmetry.space_group_name_H-M   'P 1'
#
loop_
_entity.id
_entity.type
_entity.pdbx_description
1 polymer ?
#
loop_
_entity_poly.entity_id
_entity_poly.type
_entity_poly.pdbx_seq_one_letter_code
_entity_poly.pdbx_strand_id
1 'polypeptide(L)'
;VKQYDFNPEKAKELLDEVGYKEGFKLELWSYRDKEAAQAIVNDLGKVGIEVELKHGKLAGLNKARKERKIRAYFGTWGSSASPDTATISNIHWRDPVKGDRNLSGNPKVNQLMLGAEQTLDIDERKRLYAEGLSLIADQAYWVPLWSYSEGVLSSKDIVFNQDQDGYPRIWNIRWRQ
;
A
#
# COMPACT_ATOMS: atom_id res chain seq x y z
N VAL A 1 -0.56 5.57 -14.99
CA VAL A 1 -0.46 4.31 -14.24
C VAL A 1 -1.67 3.47 -14.58
N LYS A 2 -1.48 2.19 -14.91
CA LYS A 2 -2.55 1.26 -15.25
C LYS A 2 -3.51 1.09 -14.08
N GLN A 3 -4.81 1.11 -14.37
CA GLN A 3 -5.87 0.75 -13.42
C GLN A 3 -6.50 -0.56 -13.90
N TYR A 4 -6.90 -1.38 -12.95
CA TYR A 4 -7.62 -2.62 -13.21
C TYR A 4 -9.08 -2.45 -12.81
N ASP A 5 -9.98 -2.73 -13.74
CA ASP A 5 -11.41 -2.77 -13.47
C ASP A 5 -11.78 -4.01 -12.66
N PHE A 6 -12.86 -3.91 -11.89
CA PHE A 6 -13.44 -5.07 -11.23
C PHE A 6 -14.01 -6.03 -12.29
N ASN A 7 -13.30 -7.13 -12.53
CA ASN A 7 -13.67 -8.11 -13.55
C ASN A 7 -13.34 -9.54 -13.08
N PRO A 8 -14.25 -10.19 -12.34
CA PRO A 8 -14.05 -11.56 -11.85
C PRO A 8 -13.85 -12.59 -12.97
N GLU A 9 -14.50 -12.40 -14.10
CA GLU A 9 -14.38 -13.34 -15.24
C GLU A 9 -12.96 -13.27 -15.83
N LYS A 10 -12.45 -12.06 -16.02
CA LYS A 10 -11.05 -11.89 -16.48
C LYS A 10 -10.04 -12.43 -15.46
N ALA A 11 -10.33 -12.30 -14.17
CA ALA A 11 -9.48 -12.89 -13.12
C ALA A 11 -9.43 -14.42 -13.23
N LYS A 12 -10.57 -15.08 -13.45
CA LYS A 12 -10.63 -16.53 -13.67
C LYS A 12 -9.89 -16.97 -14.93
N GLU A 13 -10.03 -16.23 -16.03
CA GLU A 13 -9.27 -16.48 -17.26
C GLU A 13 -7.75 -16.44 -17.00
N LEU A 14 -7.28 -15.38 -16.32
CA LEU A 14 -5.86 -15.25 -16.00
C LEU A 14 -5.35 -16.34 -15.07
N LEU A 15 -6.16 -16.79 -14.11
CA LEU A 15 -5.84 -17.94 -13.27
C LEU A 15 -5.72 -19.22 -14.08
N ASP A 16 -6.61 -19.46 -15.04
CA ASP A 16 -6.58 -20.62 -15.92
C ASP A 16 -5.34 -20.59 -16.85
N GLU A 17 -5.02 -19.44 -17.44
CA GLU A 17 -3.83 -19.22 -18.28
C GLU A 17 -2.52 -19.60 -17.57
N VAL A 18 -2.44 -19.39 -16.24
CA VAL A 18 -1.24 -19.69 -15.44
C VAL A 18 -1.33 -21.02 -14.68
N GLY A 19 -2.34 -21.85 -14.98
CA GLY A 19 -2.50 -23.20 -14.41
C GLY A 19 -3.16 -23.27 -13.05
N TYR A 20 -3.86 -22.22 -12.63
CA TYR A 20 -4.62 -22.16 -11.37
C TYR A 20 -6.14 -22.17 -11.58
N LYS A 21 -6.64 -22.88 -12.58
CA LYS A 21 -8.06 -22.99 -12.88
C LYS A 21 -8.92 -23.42 -11.67
N GLU A 22 -8.40 -24.35 -10.89
CA GLU A 22 -9.07 -24.84 -9.65
C GLU A 22 -8.80 -23.93 -8.46
N GLY A 23 -8.17 -22.76 -8.68
CA GLY A 23 -7.77 -21.85 -7.61
C GLY A 23 -6.54 -22.31 -6.83
N PHE A 24 -6.29 -21.64 -5.72
CA PHE A 24 -5.19 -21.96 -4.80
C PHE A 24 -5.48 -21.43 -3.40
N LYS A 25 -4.67 -21.87 -2.43
CA LYS A 25 -4.74 -21.36 -1.04
C LYS A 25 -3.79 -20.23 -0.80
N LEU A 26 -4.27 -19.17 -0.13
CA LEU A 26 -3.51 -17.97 0.19
C LEU A 26 -3.72 -17.57 1.65
N GLU A 27 -2.65 -17.24 2.38
CA GLU A 27 -2.76 -16.53 3.65
C GLU A 27 -2.74 -15.03 3.39
N LEU A 28 -3.81 -14.32 3.80
CA LEU A 28 -3.88 -12.86 3.80
C LEU A 28 -3.66 -12.35 5.23
N TRP A 29 -2.58 -11.61 5.44
CA TRP A 29 -2.29 -11.00 6.73
C TRP A 29 -2.89 -9.60 6.81
N SER A 30 -3.47 -9.24 7.96
CA SER A 30 -4.06 -7.93 8.21
C SER A 30 -3.88 -7.50 9.66
N TYR A 31 -3.83 -6.18 9.89
CA TYR A 31 -3.75 -5.61 11.24
C TYR A 31 -4.72 -4.45 11.45
N ARG A 32 -5.44 -4.04 10.40
CA ARG A 32 -6.45 -2.98 10.42
C ARG A 32 -7.69 -3.42 9.64
N ASP A 33 -8.79 -2.74 9.89
CA ASP A 33 -10.03 -2.82 9.10
C ASP A 33 -10.40 -4.27 8.77
N LYS A 34 -10.70 -5.04 9.82
CA LYS A 34 -11.00 -6.48 9.70
C LYS A 34 -12.14 -6.73 8.72
N GLU A 35 -13.15 -5.87 8.71
CA GLU A 35 -14.30 -5.96 7.82
C GLU A 35 -13.90 -5.78 6.36
N ALA A 36 -13.03 -4.81 6.09
CA ALA A 36 -12.48 -4.62 4.74
C ALA A 36 -11.61 -5.80 4.31
N ALA A 37 -10.77 -6.33 5.22
CA ALA A 37 -9.99 -7.54 4.94
C ALA A 37 -10.91 -8.72 4.63
N GLN A 38 -12.03 -8.87 5.34
CA GLN A 38 -13.01 -9.93 5.08
C GLN A 38 -13.72 -9.75 3.73
N ALA A 39 -13.99 -8.51 3.32
CA ALA A 39 -14.54 -8.26 1.98
C ALA A 39 -13.57 -8.69 0.88
N ILE A 40 -12.27 -8.42 1.04
CA ILE A 40 -11.22 -8.88 0.11
C ILE A 40 -11.21 -10.42 0.05
N VAL A 41 -11.27 -11.10 1.21
CA VAL A 41 -11.34 -12.57 1.26
C VAL A 41 -12.55 -13.09 0.47
N ASN A 42 -13.72 -12.47 0.66
CA ASN A 42 -14.93 -12.87 -0.04
C ASN A 42 -14.82 -12.68 -1.56
N ASP A 43 -14.22 -11.58 -2.01
CA ASP A 43 -14.05 -11.33 -3.45
C ASP A 43 -13.04 -12.28 -4.08
N LEU A 44 -11.94 -12.58 -3.41
CA LEU A 44 -10.97 -13.58 -3.85
C LEU A 44 -11.58 -14.97 -3.92
N GLY A 45 -12.47 -15.31 -2.98
CA GLY A 45 -13.22 -16.59 -2.98
C GLY A 45 -14.11 -16.76 -4.21
N LYS A 46 -14.69 -15.66 -4.76
CA LYS A 46 -15.52 -15.71 -5.97
C LYS A 46 -14.76 -16.13 -7.23
N VAL A 47 -13.45 -15.99 -7.21
CA VAL A 47 -12.58 -16.39 -8.33
C VAL A 47 -11.77 -17.66 -8.03
N GLY A 48 -12.11 -18.39 -6.96
CA GLY A 48 -11.51 -19.69 -6.64
C GLY A 48 -10.30 -19.62 -5.71
N ILE A 49 -9.92 -18.43 -5.20
CA ILE A 49 -8.81 -18.32 -4.26
C ILE A 49 -9.32 -18.52 -2.83
N GLU A 50 -8.92 -19.64 -2.20
CA GLU A 50 -9.25 -19.94 -0.80
C GLU A 50 -8.33 -19.14 0.12
N VAL A 51 -8.88 -18.15 0.82
CA VAL A 51 -8.07 -17.25 1.65
C VAL A 51 -8.24 -17.53 3.13
N GLU A 52 -7.14 -17.80 3.82
CA GLU A 52 -7.06 -17.81 5.28
C GLU A 52 -6.68 -16.41 5.78
N LEU A 53 -7.60 -15.73 6.47
CA LEU A 53 -7.34 -14.40 7.03
C LEU A 53 -6.58 -14.50 8.36
N LYS A 54 -5.34 -14.05 8.38
CA LYS A 54 -4.51 -13.91 9.59
C LYS A 54 -4.59 -12.46 10.12
N HIS A 55 -5.67 -12.17 10.86
CA HIS A 55 -5.85 -10.84 11.44
C HIS A 55 -5.25 -10.74 12.83
N GLY A 56 -4.47 -9.68 13.10
CA GLY A 56 -3.82 -9.51 14.40
C GLY A 56 -3.13 -8.15 14.58
N LYS A 57 -2.23 -8.07 15.55
CA LYS A 57 -1.47 -6.84 15.81
C LYS A 57 -0.36 -6.63 14.78
N LEU A 58 -0.06 -5.35 14.48
CA LEU A 58 1.03 -4.97 13.56
C LEU A 58 2.39 -5.62 13.92
N ALA A 59 2.66 -5.81 15.20
CA ALA A 59 3.90 -6.47 15.63
C ALA A 59 4.01 -7.91 15.12
N GLY A 60 2.91 -8.67 15.13
CA GLY A 60 2.86 -10.04 14.60
C GLY A 60 3.07 -10.07 13.08
N LEU A 61 2.42 -9.17 12.35
CA LEU A 61 2.63 -9.00 10.90
C LEU A 61 4.08 -8.65 10.60
N ASN A 62 4.67 -7.71 11.32
CA ASN A 62 6.07 -7.31 11.13
C ASN A 62 7.04 -8.47 11.39
N LYS A 63 6.78 -9.29 12.43
CA LYS A 63 7.58 -10.49 12.71
C LYS A 63 7.49 -11.48 11.54
N ALA A 64 6.28 -11.85 11.12
CA ALA A 64 6.05 -12.78 10.00
C ALA A 64 6.66 -12.28 8.68
N ARG A 65 6.64 -10.96 8.43
CA ARG A 65 7.28 -10.35 7.27
C ARG A 65 8.80 -10.49 7.32
N LYS A 66 9.44 -10.20 8.44
CA LYS A 66 10.89 -10.39 8.62
C LYS A 66 11.30 -11.85 8.43
N GLU A 67 10.46 -12.77 8.85
CA GLU A 67 10.67 -14.21 8.67
C GLU A 67 10.31 -14.69 7.24
N ARG A 68 9.95 -13.78 6.31
CA ARG A 68 9.57 -14.09 4.92
C ARG A 68 8.39 -15.07 4.79
N LYS A 69 7.49 -15.10 5.77
CA LYS A 69 6.32 -15.96 5.80
C LYS A 69 5.10 -15.38 5.09
N ILE A 70 5.10 -14.06 4.83
CA ILE A 70 3.96 -13.36 4.23
C ILE A 70 4.05 -13.41 2.71
N ARG A 71 2.96 -13.85 2.07
CA ARG A 71 2.76 -13.77 0.60
C ARG A 71 1.89 -12.58 0.21
N ALA A 72 0.85 -12.31 1.01
CA ALA A 72 -0.04 -11.17 0.81
C ALA A 72 -0.39 -10.53 2.15
N TYR A 73 -0.52 -9.22 2.17
CA TYR A 73 -1.04 -8.54 3.34
C TYR A 73 -1.88 -7.33 2.94
N PHE A 74 -2.90 -7.07 3.75
CA PHE A 74 -3.70 -5.86 3.71
C PHE A 74 -3.27 -4.93 4.85
N GLY A 75 -2.92 -3.70 4.51
CA GLY A 75 -2.43 -2.72 5.46
C GLY A 75 -2.61 -1.31 4.96
N THR A 76 -2.16 -0.37 5.77
CA THR A 76 -2.25 1.06 5.48
C THR A 76 -0.87 1.68 5.51
N TRP A 77 -0.69 2.68 4.69
CA TRP A 77 0.50 3.51 4.71
C TRP A 77 0.15 4.96 4.43
N GLY A 78 0.84 5.86 5.08
CA GLY A 78 0.74 7.29 4.83
C GLY A 78 2.11 7.95 4.85
N SER A 79 2.30 8.93 3.99
CA SER A 79 3.48 9.79 3.96
C SER A 79 3.28 11.07 4.74
N SER A 80 2.47 11.01 5.79
CA SER A 80 1.97 12.16 6.55
C SER A 80 3.04 13.15 7.03
N ALA A 81 4.30 12.73 7.14
CA ALA A 81 5.40 13.61 7.52
C ALA A 81 6.14 14.25 6.33
N SER A 82 5.93 13.77 5.11
CA SER A 82 6.63 14.27 3.93
C SER A 82 5.79 14.04 2.67
N PRO A 83 5.62 15.06 1.84
CA PRO A 83 4.95 14.94 0.54
C PRO A 83 5.84 14.26 -0.51
N ASP A 84 7.07 13.85 -0.17
CA ASP A 84 8.01 13.26 -1.10
C ASP A 84 7.77 11.75 -1.28
N THR A 85 7.73 11.31 -2.53
CA THR A 85 7.59 9.90 -2.91
C THR A 85 8.72 9.03 -2.35
N ALA A 86 9.91 9.58 -2.11
CA ALA A 86 11.05 8.88 -1.51
C ALA A 86 10.70 8.22 -0.18
N THR A 87 9.83 8.83 0.62
CA THR A 87 9.41 8.29 1.92
C THR A 87 8.74 6.92 1.78
N ILE A 88 7.93 6.74 0.73
CA ILE A 88 7.25 5.46 0.46
C ILE A 88 8.18 4.51 -0.29
N SER A 89 8.92 5.01 -1.27
CA SER A 89 9.79 4.19 -2.11
C SER A 89 10.89 3.50 -1.31
N ASN A 90 11.52 4.21 -0.39
CA ASN A 90 12.55 3.69 0.51
C ASN A 90 12.08 2.50 1.35
N ILE A 91 10.82 2.51 1.73
CA ILE A 91 10.26 1.49 2.65
C ILE A 91 9.73 0.28 1.89
N HIS A 92 9.08 0.52 0.76
CA HIS A 92 8.30 -0.51 0.08
C HIS A 92 8.92 -1.05 -1.21
N TRP A 93 9.77 -0.27 -1.88
CA TRP A 93 10.19 -0.56 -3.25
C TRP A 93 11.70 -0.71 -3.44
N ARG A 94 12.48 -0.38 -2.42
CA ARG A 94 13.93 -0.56 -2.46
C ARG A 94 14.35 -1.97 -2.10
N ASP A 95 15.62 -2.28 -2.36
CA ASP A 95 16.26 -3.57 -2.18
C ASP A 95 15.88 -4.22 -0.84
N PRO A 96 15.41 -5.46 -0.84
CA PRO A 96 15.04 -6.21 0.35
C PRO A 96 16.21 -6.43 1.34
N VAL A 97 17.47 -6.25 0.93
CA VAL A 97 18.63 -6.33 1.83
C VAL A 97 18.62 -5.16 2.82
N LYS A 98 18.09 -4.00 2.42
CA LYS A 98 17.98 -2.80 3.29
C LYS A 98 16.55 -2.50 3.72
N GLY A 99 15.56 -2.92 2.93
CA GLY A 99 14.13 -2.73 3.19
C GLY A 99 13.45 -4.08 3.36
N ASP A 100 13.02 -4.41 4.55
CA ASP A 100 12.32 -5.66 4.84
C ASP A 100 10.90 -5.71 4.26
N ARG A 101 10.44 -4.64 3.59
CA ARG A 101 9.08 -4.47 3.08
C ARG A 101 8.95 -4.62 1.57
N ASN A 102 10.04 -4.58 0.83
CA ASN A 102 9.97 -4.86 -0.60
C ASN A 102 9.84 -6.38 -0.81
N LEU A 103 8.64 -6.80 -1.17
CA LEU A 103 8.34 -8.20 -1.48
C LEU A 103 8.35 -8.49 -2.98
N SER A 104 8.43 -7.47 -3.83
CA SER A 104 8.45 -7.67 -5.30
C SER A 104 9.76 -8.29 -5.80
N GLY A 105 10.88 -7.94 -5.16
CA GLY A 105 12.20 -8.39 -5.58
C GLY A 105 12.61 -7.95 -6.99
N ASN A 106 11.92 -6.97 -7.58
CA ASN A 106 12.16 -6.53 -8.95
C ASN A 106 13.34 -5.55 -9.00
N PRO A 107 14.49 -5.92 -9.60
CA PRO A 107 15.67 -5.06 -9.66
C PRO A 107 15.46 -3.78 -10.47
N LYS A 108 14.60 -3.80 -11.49
CA LYS A 108 14.28 -2.61 -12.28
C LYS A 108 13.53 -1.58 -11.47
N VAL A 109 12.56 -1.99 -10.64
CA VAL A 109 11.86 -1.11 -9.71
C VAL A 109 12.85 -0.48 -8.74
N ASN A 110 13.74 -1.29 -8.14
CA ASN A 110 14.76 -0.78 -7.22
C ASN A 110 15.67 0.26 -7.90
N GLN A 111 16.12 -0.01 -9.13
CA GLN A 111 16.98 0.89 -9.90
C GLN A 111 16.30 2.25 -10.16
N LEU A 112 15.03 2.22 -10.59
CA LEU A 112 14.25 3.42 -10.88
C LEU A 112 14.02 4.27 -9.63
N MET A 113 13.62 3.63 -8.52
CA MET A 113 13.40 4.32 -7.24
C MET A 113 14.70 4.93 -6.69
N LEU A 114 15.80 4.18 -6.75
CA LEU A 114 17.12 4.67 -6.32
C LEU A 114 17.60 5.84 -7.19
N GLY A 115 17.46 5.75 -8.52
CA GLY A 115 17.82 6.82 -9.43
C GLY A 115 17.03 8.11 -9.16
N ALA A 116 15.71 7.96 -8.90
CA ALA A 116 14.86 9.11 -8.55
C ALA A 116 15.27 9.78 -7.23
N GLU A 117 15.74 9.02 -6.26
CA GLU A 117 16.21 9.57 -4.98
C GLU A 117 17.58 10.27 -5.10
N GLN A 118 18.41 9.88 -6.04
CA GLN A 118 19.77 10.38 -6.22
C GLN A 118 19.87 11.59 -7.16
N THR A 119 18.84 11.87 -7.97
CA THR A 119 18.85 13.03 -8.88
C THR A 119 18.29 14.27 -8.22
N LEU A 120 18.92 15.43 -8.50
CA LEU A 120 18.43 16.77 -8.15
C LEU A 120 17.60 17.39 -9.27
N ASP A 121 17.63 16.83 -10.47
CA ASP A 121 16.77 17.26 -11.57
C ASP A 121 15.34 16.82 -11.31
N ILE A 122 14.43 17.79 -11.18
CA ILE A 122 13.03 17.57 -10.82
C ILE A 122 12.29 16.79 -11.91
N ASP A 123 12.55 17.06 -13.16
CA ASP A 123 11.83 16.43 -14.28
C ASP A 123 12.33 15.00 -14.47
N GLU A 124 13.61 14.76 -14.37
CA GLU A 124 14.19 13.42 -14.37
C GLU A 124 13.69 12.61 -13.18
N ARG A 125 13.62 13.20 -11.98
CA ARG A 125 13.07 12.57 -10.78
C ARG A 125 11.63 12.14 -10.96
N LYS A 126 10.78 13.02 -11.50
CA LYS A 126 9.37 12.71 -11.82
C LYS A 126 9.26 11.57 -12.83
N ARG A 127 10.09 11.60 -13.88
CA ARG A 127 10.12 10.57 -14.92
C ARG A 127 10.45 9.20 -14.33
N LEU A 128 11.50 9.11 -13.51
CA LEU A 128 11.94 7.87 -12.89
C LEU A 128 10.89 7.30 -11.93
N TYR A 129 10.26 8.15 -11.09
CA TYR A 129 9.15 7.71 -10.25
C TYR A 129 7.94 7.25 -11.07
N ALA A 130 7.57 7.98 -12.13
CA ALA A 130 6.44 7.60 -12.98
C ALA A 130 6.68 6.24 -13.65
N GLU A 131 7.88 5.99 -14.17
CA GLU A 131 8.25 4.71 -14.78
C GLU A 131 8.21 3.57 -13.75
N GLY A 132 8.78 3.78 -12.57
CA GLY A 132 8.79 2.79 -11.51
C GLY A 132 7.39 2.47 -10.98
N LEU A 133 6.56 3.48 -10.75
CA LEU A 133 5.16 3.30 -10.30
C LEU A 133 4.30 2.63 -11.38
N SER A 134 4.54 2.91 -12.65
CA SER A 134 3.86 2.22 -13.75
C SER A 134 4.22 0.75 -13.78
N LEU A 135 5.49 0.41 -13.63
CA LEU A 135 5.94 -0.98 -13.56
C LEU A 135 5.35 -1.73 -12.35
N ILE A 136 5.28 -1.08 -11.19
CA ILE A 136 4.64 -1.64 -9.98
C ILE A 136 3.17 -1.98 -10.25
N ALA A 137 2.44 -1.06 -10.91
CA ALA A 137 1.03 -1.25 -11.24
C ALA A 137 0.84 -2.32 -12.32
N ASP A 138 1.66 -2.31 -13.38
CA ASP A 138 1.58 -3.29 -14.47
C ASP A 138 1.84 -4.72 -14.00
N GLN A 139 2.68 -4.88 -12.99
CA GLN A 139 2.99 -6.18 -12.37
C GLN A 139 2.07 -6.50 -11.18
N ALA A 140 1.11 -5.63 -10.87
CA ALA A 140 0.18 -5.77 -9.75
C ALA A 140 0.86 -6.11 -8.40
N TYR A 141 2.06 -5.57 -8.15
CA TYR A 141 2.76 -5.79 -6.87
C TYR A 141 2.05 -5.15 -5.70
N TRP A 142 1.26 -4.11 -5.97
CA TRP A 142 0.47 -3.41 -5.00
C TRP A 142 -0.88 -3.02 -5.61
N VAL A 143 -1.94 -3.19 -4.83
CA VAL A 143 -3.30 -2.78 -5.21
C VAL A 143 -3.73 -1.64 -4.28
N PRO A 144 -3.67 -0.37 -4.73
CA PRO A 144 -4.23 0.75 -3.99
C PRO A 144 -5.76 0.60 -3.93
N LEU A 145 -6.33 0.65 -2.73
CA LEU A 145 -7.77 0.46 -2.55
C LEU A 145 -8.50 1.78 -2.32
N TRP A 146 -8.05 2.56 -1.32
CA TRP A 146 -8.62 3.88 -1.00
C TRP A 146 -7.64 4.73 -0.20
N SER A 147 -7.93 6.02 -0.11
CA SER A 147 -7.32 6.94 0.85
C SER A 147 -8.29 7.20 2.00
N TYR A 148 -7.77 7.27 3.21
CA TYR A 148 -8.57 7.64 4.37
C TYR A 148 -8.85 9.13 4.37
N SER A 149 -10.07 9.48 4.83
CA SER A 149 -10.43 10.84 5.18
C SER A 149 -10.49 10.95 6.69
N GLU A 150 -9.83 11.93 7.26
CA GLU A 150 -9.86 12.20 8.69
C GLU A 150 -10.78 13.38 8.97
N GLY A 151 -11.66 13.23 9.96
CA GLY A 151 -12.52 14.29 10.48
C GLY A 151 -12.00 14.76 11.82
N VAL A 152 -11.94 16.07 12.03
CA VAL A 152 -11.63 16.67 13.32
C VAL A 152 -12.87 17.30 13.92
N LEU A 153 -13.18 16.89 15.15
CA LEU A 153 -14.22 17.51 15.94
C LEU A 153 -13.59 18.45 16.97
N SER A 154 -14.06 19.68 17.01
CA SER A 154 -13.63 20.68 17.99
C SER A 154 -14.82 21.36 18.65
N SER A 155 -14.59 21.95 19.86
CA SER A 155 -15.57 22.84 20.46
C SER A 155 -15.83 24.03 19.53
N LYS A 156 -17.08 24.54 19.54
CA LYS A 156 -17.44 25.77 18.83
C LYS A 156 -16.63 27.00 19.29
N ASP A 157 -16.03 26.93 20.48
CA ASP A 157 -15.31 28.04 21.11
C ASP A 157 -13.84 28.11 20.65
N ILE A 158 -13.38 27.13 19.87
CA ILE A 158 -12.01 27.11 19.33
C ILE A 158 -11.99 27.16 17.82
N VAL A 159 -10.93 27.71 17.29
CA VAL A 159 -10.55 27.63 15.87
C VAL A 159 -9.40 26.67 15.75
N PHE A 160 -9.60 25.62 14.97
CA PHE A 160 -8.58 24.63 14.66
C PHE A 160 -8.60 24.34 13.15
N ASN A 161 -7.46 24.50 12.52
CA ASN A 161 -7.28 24.13 11.12
C ASN A 161 -6.40 22.89 11.07
N GLN A 162 -6.94 21.81 10.51
CA GLN A 162 -6.20 20.60 10.25
C GLN A 162 -5.29 20.81 9.05
N ASP A 163 -4.01 20.54 9.19
CA ASP A 163 -3.09 20.52 8.06
C ASP A 163 -3.28 19.25 7.22
N GLN A 164 -2.90 19.31 5.95
CA GLN A 164 -3.09 18.21 4.98
C GLN A 164 -2.32 16.93 5.33
N ASP A 165 -1.31 17.03 6.20
CA ASP A 165 -0.52 15.89 6.65
C ASP A 165 -1.17 15.08 7.79
N GLY A 166 -2.36 15.50 8.26
CA GLY A 166 -3.11 14.80 9.30
C GLY A 166 -2.60 15.02 10.73
N TYR A 167 -1.49 15.75 10.94
CA TYR A 167 -0.97 16.00 12.27
C TYR A 167 -1.60 17.25 12.92
N PRO A 168 -2.27 17.11 14.07
CA PRO A 168 -2.82 18.25 14.77
C PRO A 168 -1.68 19.10 15.36
N ARG A 169 -1.62 20.37 14.97
CA ARG A 169 -0.66 21.34 15.49
C ARG A 169 -1.31 22.15 16.59
N ILE A 170 -1.10 21.71 17.83
CA ILE A 170 -1.74 22.30 19.02
C ILE A 170 -1.44 23.81 19.15
N TRP A 171 -0.26 24.25 18.71
CA TRP A 171 0.12 25.68 18.72
C TRP A 171 -0.68 26.54 17.73
N ASN A 172 -1.44 25.94 16.81
CA ASN A 172 -2.32 26.64 15.88
C ASN A 172 -3.76 26.78 16.44
N ILE A 173 -4.06 26.15 17.56
CA ILE A 173 -5.38 26.22 18.20
C ILE A 173 -5.54 27.60 18.86
N ARG A 174 -6.66 28.23 18.61
CA ARG A 174 -7.01 29.57 19.20
C ARG A 174 -8.43 29.56 19.69
N TRP A 175 -8.69 30.36 20.71
CA TRP A 175 -10.05 30.65 21.13
C TRP A 175 -10.72 31.53 20.06
N ARG A 176 -11.98 31.25 19.82
CA ARG A 176 -12.82 32.12 18.99
C ARG A 176 -13.15 33.37 19.81
N GLN A 177 -12.84 34.53 19.24
CA GLN A 177 -13.23 35.81 19.84
C GLN A 177 -14.67 36.13 19.54
#